data_fdacf77064b89c4c95d8fd14c0e2a505
#
_entry.id   fdacf77064b89c4c95d8fd14c0e2a505
#
_cell.length_a   1.000
_cell.length_b   1.000
_cell.length_c   1.000
_cell.angle_alpha   90.00
_cell.angle_beta   90.00
_cell.angle_gamma   90.00
#
_symmetry.space_group_name_H-M   'P 1'
#
loop_
_entity.id
_entity.type
_entity.pdbx_description
1 polymer ?
#
loop_
_entity_poly.entity_id
_entity_poly.type
_entity_poly.pdbx_seq_one_letter_code
_entity_poly.pdbx_strand_id
1 'polypeptide(L)'
;MTSIKYAGVPWELGLSEAHQTLLLNRLRGRVRLQTDGQLKTGRDVAIAAMLGAEEFGFSTAPLITIGCVMMRKCHLNTCPVGIATQDPELRKKFVGQPEHVINFFFMVAEEVREIMAMCGFRSFSEMVGRSDCLEQRSDITHWKAKHLSLIHI
;
A
#
# COMPACT_ATOMS: atom_id res chain seq x y z
N MET A 1 -16.65 -5.97 12.44
CA MET A 1 -15.21 -6.31 12.32
C MET A 1 -14.93 -7.64 11.64
N THR A 2 -15.86 -8.58 11.58
CA THR A 2 -15.71 -9.86 10.87
C THR A 2 -15.53 -9.70 9.36
N SER A 3 -16.24 -8.76 8.72
CA SER A 3 -16.10 -8.50 7.28
C SER A 3 -14.68 -8.03 6.90
N ILE A 4 -14.02 -7.23 7.73
CA ILE A 4 -12.65 -6.76 7.47
C ILE A 4 -11.64 -7.91 7.49
N LYS A 5 -11.92 -8.96 8.27
CA LYS A 5 -11.01 -10.12 8.40
C LYS A 5 -11.22 -11.18 7.33
N TYR A 6 -12.45 -11.29 6.80
CA TYR A 6 -12.84 -12.45 6.01
C TYR A 6 -13.48 -12.12 4.65
N ALA A 7 -13.75 -10.84 4.37
CA ALA A 7 -14.26 -10.41 3.09
C ALA A 7 -13.10 -10.01 2.16
N GLY A 8 -13.20 -10.42 0.90
CA GLY A 8 -12.21 -10.12 -0.13
C GLY A 8 -10.93 -10.97 -0.03
N VAL A 9 -9.97 -10.61 -0.85
CA VAL A 9 -8.63 -11.20 -0.90
C VAL A 9 -7.59 -10.15 -0.49
N PRO A 10 -6.38 -10.56 -0.08
CA PRO A 10 -5.25 -9.65 0.08
C PRO A 10 -5.03 -8.83 -1.21
N TRP A 11 -4.62 -7.56 -1.06
CA TRP A 11 -4.42 -6.66 -2.20
C TRP A 11 -3.37 -7.19 -3.18
N GLU A 12 -2.38 -7.93 -2.69
CA GLU A 12 -1.32 -8.54 -3.50
C GLU A 12 -1.90 -9.50 -4.53
N LEU A 13 -2.87 -10.32 -4.13
CA LEU A 13 -3.55 -11.25 -5.02
C LEU A 13 -4.45 -10.52 -6.01
N GLY A 14 -5.28 -9.62 -5.52
CA GLY A 14 -6.21 -8.86 -6.38
C GLY A 14 -5.47 -8.01 -7.41
N LEU A 15 -4.36 -7.39 -7.04
CA LEU A 15 -3.52 -6.61 -7.95
C LEU A 15 -2.88 -7.51 -9.02
N SER A 16 -2.28 -8.64 -8.62
CA SER A 16 -1.65 -9.57 -9.53
C SER A 16 -2.66 -10.14 -10.53
N GLU A 17 -3.83 -10.57 -10.06
CA GLU A 17 -4.92 -11.07 -10.89
C GLU A 17 -5.40 -10.01 -11.90
N ALA A 18 -5.62 -8.78 -11.44
CA ALA A 18 -6.01 -7.67 -12.31
C ALA A 18 -4.95 -7.37 -13.38
N HIS A 19 -3.68 -7.31 -12.99
CA HIS A 19 -2.57 -7.06 -13.90
C HIS A 19 -2.47 -8.14 -14.97
N GLN A 20 -2.48 -9.41 -14.58
CA GLN A 20 -2.40 -10.55 -15.51
C GLN A 20 -3.61 -10.62 -16.45
N THR A 21 -4.81 -10.42 -15.91
CA THR A 21 -6.03 -10.40 -16.73
C THR A 21 -5.99 -9.31 -17.79
N LEU A 22 -5.52 -8.11 -17.43
CA LEU A 22 -5.36 -7.00 -18.38
C LEU A 22 -4.30 -7.30 -19.45
N LEU A 23 -3.20 -7.97 -19.08
CA LEU A 23 -2.18 -8.40 -20.04
C LEU A 23 -2.74 -9.42 -21.04
N LEU A 24 -3.40 -10.46 -20.56
CA LEU A 24 -4.01 -11.52 -21.39
C LEU A 24 -5.01 -10.96 -22.39
N ASN A 25 -5.76 -9.93 -21.99
CA ASN A 25 -6.74 -9.27 -22.86
C ASN A 25 -6.17 -8.10 -23.67
N ARG A 26 -4.87 -7.82 -23.63
CA ARG A 26 -4.19 -6.70 -24.30
C ARG A 26 -4.77 -5.33 -23.89
N LEU A 27 -5.25 -5.20 -22.68
CA LEU A 27 -5.84 -3.98 -22.15
C LEU A 27 -4.91 -3.23 -21.19
N ARG A 28 -3.81 -3.86 -20.73
CA ARG A 28 -2.93 -3.28 -19.69
C ARG A 28 -2.39 -1.90 -20.06
N GLY A 29 -2.04 -1.65 -21.32
CA GLY A 29 -1.55 -0.34 -21.77
C GLY A 29 -2.60 0.77 -21.87
N ARG A 30 -3.87 0.47 -21.59
CA ARG A 30 -4.99 1.43 -21.65
C ARG A 30 -5.37 2.02 -20.29
N VAL A 31 -4.87 1.43 -19.22
CA VAL A 31 -5.23 1.80 -17.83
C VAL A 31 -3.97 1.87 -16.98
N ARG A 32 -4.00 2.69 -15.94
CA ARG A 32 -3.05 2.64 -14.85
C ARG A 32 -3.65 1.84 -13.71
N LEU A 33 -2.85 0.98 -13.09
CA LEU A 33 -3.28 0.23 -11.92
C LEU A 33 -2.84 0.96 -10.65
N GLN A 34 -3.83 1.27 -9.84
CA GLN A 34 -3.62 1.78 -8.50
C GLN A 34 -3.94 0.70 -7.48
N THR A 35 -3.13 0.60 -6.44
CA THR A 35 -3.44 -0.24 -5.28
C THR A 35 -3.39 0.57 -4.00
N ASP A 36 -4.25 0.21 -3.06
CA ASP A 36 -4.16 0.58 -1.66
C ASP A 36 -4.43 -0.66 -0.78
N GLY A 37 -4.31 -0.54 0.52
CA GLY A 37 -4.52 -1.67 1.42
C GLY A 37 -3.45 -1.70 2.51
N GLN A 38 -3.31 -0.59 3.22
CA GLN A 38 -2.36 -0.41 4.31
C GLN A 38 -0.88 -0.36 3.87
N LEU A 39 -0.59 0.16 2.69
CA LEU A 39 0.78 0.47 2.30
C LEU A 39 1.39 1.45 3.30
N LYS A 40 2.61 1.18 3.77
CA LYS A 40 3.28 1.96 4.83
C LYS A 40 4.75 2.22 4.55
N THR A 41 5.42 1.34 3.82
CA THR A 41 6.87 1.32 3.61
C THR A 41 7.22 1.35 2.13
N GLY A 42 8.46 1.65 1.81
CA GLY A 42 8.98 1.52 0.45
C GLY A 42 8.97 0.07 -0.03
N ARG A 43 9.14 -0.89 0.88
CA ARG A 43 9.00 -2.31 0.56
C ARG A 43 7.60 -2.66 0.07
N ASP A 44 6.54 -2.13 0.70
CA ASP A 44 5.16 -2.36 0.25
C ASP A 44 4.96 -1.80 -1.16
N VAL A 45 5.48 -0.60 -1.43
CA VAL A 45 5.45 0.04 -2.76
C VAL A 45 6.20 -0.79 -3.80
N ALA A 46 7.41 -1.27 -3.48
CA ALA A 46 8.21 -2.08 -4.39
C ALA A 46 7.51 -3.39 -4.75
N ILE A 47 6.94 -4.09 -3.76
CA ILE A 47 6.15 -5.31 -4.00
C ILE A 47 4.94 -5.00 -4.87
N ALA A 48 4.19 -3.94 -4.56
CA ALA A 48 3.04 -3.54 -5.35
C ALA A 48 3.41 -3.18 -6.80
N ALA A 49 4.53 -2.49 -7.01
CA ALA A 49 5.05 -2.21 -8.35
C ALA A 49 5.42 -3.49 -9.11
N MET A 50 6.14 -4.42 -8.47
CA MET A 50 6.49 -5.71 -9.08
C MET A 50 5.26 -6.56 -9.42
N LEU A 51 4.15 -6.40 -8.70
CA LEU A 51 2.86 -7.02 -9.01
C LEU A 51 2.02 -6.24 -10.04
N GLY A 52 2.50 -5.09 -10.51
CA GLY A 52 1.91 -4.36 -11.63
C GLY A 52 1.26 -3.02 -11.29
N ALA A 53 1.35 -2.51 -10.06
CA ALA A 53 0.84 -1.19 -9.72
C ALA A 53 1.76 -0.07 -10.24
N GLU A 54 1.16 1.02 -10.68
CA GLU A 54 1.82 2.26 -11.08
C GLU A 54 1.48 3.42 -10.15
N GLU A 55 0.38 3.28 -9.40
CA GLU A 55 -0.11 4.27 -8.44
C GLU A 55 -0.38 3.61 -7.08
N PHE A 56 -0.18 4.37 -6.00
CA PHE A 56 -0.17 3.83 -4.63
C PHE A 56 -0.99 4.71 -3.70
N GLY A 57 -2.01 4.12 -3.06
CA GLY A 57 -2.85 4.80 -2.09
C GLY A 57 -2.35 4.61 -0.66
N PHE A 58 -2.19 5.72 0.06
CA PHE A 58 -1.79 5.72 1.47
C PHE A 58 -2.86 6.40 2.31
N SER A 59 -3.17 5.83 3.45
CA SER A 59 -4.10 6.43 4.41
C SER A 59 -3.52 6.40 5.82
N THR A 60 -3.31 5.23 6.38
CA THR A 60 -2.91 5.04 7.78
C THR A 60 -1.54 5.65 8.09
N ALA A 61 -0.54 5.42 7.25
CA ALA A 61 0.82 5.87 7.51
C ALA A 61 0.93 7.40 7.53
N PRO A 62 0.47 8.16 6.51
CA PRO A 62 0.51 9.62 6.58
C PRO A 62 -0.35 10.19 7.73
N LEU A 63 -1.46 9.54 8.11
CA LEU A 63 -2.22 9.97 9.28
C LEU A 63 -1.41 9.82 10.58
N ILE A 64 -0.66 8.74 10.73
CA ILE A 64 0.21 8.53 11.90
C ILE A 64 1.30 9.61 11.96
N THR A 65 1.89 9.99 10.84
CA THR A 65 2.94 11.01 10.81
C THR A 65 2.47 12.37 11.31
N ILE A 66 1.19 12.69 11.16
CA ILE A 66 0.59 13.93 11.67
C ILE A 66 -0.05 13.77 13.05
N GLY A 67 0.20 12.66 13.74
CA GLY A 67 -0.20 12.47 15.14
C GLY A 67 -1.48 11.65 15.36
N CYS A 68 -1.95 10.89 14.38
CA CYS A 68 -3.09 10.00 14.56
C CYS A 68 -2.75 8.85 15.53
N VAL A 69 -3.55 8.69 16.58
CA VAL A 69 -3.41 7.63 17.61
C VAL A 69 -4.22 6.37 17.29
N MET A 70 -4.77 6.26 16.10
CA MET A 70 -5.47 5.08 15.59
C MET A 70 -6.65 4.58 16.44
N MET A 71 -7.35 5.47 17.11
CA MET A 71 -8.54 5.12 17.92
C MET A 71 -9.72 4.55 17.12
N ARG A 72 -9.71 4.74 15.78
CA ARG A 72 -10.76 4.24 14.87
C ARG A 72 -12.18 4.76 15.18
N LYS A 73 -12.30 5.96 15.80
CA LYS A 73 -13.56 6.65 16.07
C LYS A 73 -13.77 7.90 15.23
N CYS A 74 -13.17 7.95 14.07
CA CYS A 74 -13.23 9.11 13.17
C CYS A 74 -14.66 9.49 12.76
N HIS A 75 -15.57 8.51 12.68
CA HIS A 75 -16.98 8.68 12.33
C HIS A 75 -17.84 9.28 13.44
N LEU A 76 -17.33 9.38 14.67
CA LEU A 76 -18.08 9.86 15.84
C LEU A 76 -17.84 11.35 16.16
N ASN A 77 -17.05 12.04 15.37
CA ASN A 77 -16.67 13.45 15.65
C ASN A 77 -15.94 13.67 16.99
N THR A 78 -15.34 12.62 17.56
CA THR A 78 -14.71 12.62 18.89
C THR A 78 -13.20 12.35 18.82
N CYS A 79 -12.55 12.74 17.74
CA CYS A 79 -11.11 12.50 17.56
C CYS A 79 -10.30 13.26 18.61
N PRO A 80 -9.59 12.57 19.53
CA PRO A 80 -8.93 13.21 20.67
C PRO A 80 -7.71 14.04 20.28
N VAL A 81 -7.18 13.83 19.08
CA VAL A 81 -6.01 14.54 18.54
C VAL A 81 -6.38 15.57 17.46
N GLY A 82 -7.66 15.84 17.27
CA GLY A 82 -8.13 16.94 16.43
C GLY A 82 -8.08 16.71 14.91
N ILE A 83 -7.70 15.50 14.43
CA ILE A 83 -7.56 15.22 12.99
C ILE A 83 -8.92 15.01 12.31
N ALA A 84 -9.77 14.16 12.88
CA ALA A 84 -11.05 13.79 12.29
C ALA A 84 -12.21 14.25 13.19
N THR A 85 -12.37 15.56 13.34
CA THR A 85 -13.43 16.17 14.11
C THR A 85 -13.76 17.57 13.61
N GLN A 86 -15.02 17.98 13.77
CA GLN A 86 -15.48 19.35 13.54
C GLN A 86 -15.62 20.13 14.87
N ASP A 87 -15.45 19.46 16.02
CA ASP A 87 -15.48 20.11 17.34
C ASP A 87 -14.33 21.13 17.47
N PRO A 88 -14.61 22.43 17.72
CA PRO A 88 -13.57 23.46 17.75
C PRO A 88 -12.52 23.24 18.85
N GLU A 89 -12.91 22.67 20.00
CA GLU A 89 -11.98 22.44 21.11
C GLU A 89 -11.07 21.24 20.84
N LEU A 90 -11.60 20.19 20.21
CA LEU A 90 -10.79 19.06 19.79
C LEU A 90 -9.85 19.43 18.64
N ARG A 91 -10.28 20.26 17.68
CA ARG A 91 -9.43 20.74 16.57
C ARG A 91 -8.20 21.51 17.05
N LYS A 92 -8.29 22.24 18.15
CA LYS A 92 -7.14 22.94 18.74
C LYS A 92 -6.00 22.01 19.16
N LYS A 93 -6.29 20.73 19.35
CA LYS A 93 -5.29 19.70 19.74
C LYS A 93 -4.47 19.19 18.58
N PHE A 94 -4.82 19.54 17.35
CA PHE A 94 -4.06 19.11 16.17
C PHE A 94 -2.72 19.85 16.11
N VAL A 95 -1.63 19.08 16.09
CA VAL A 95 -0.25 19.56 16.08
C VAL A 95 0.53 19.12 14.82
N GLY A 96 -0.14 18.41 13.91
CA GLY A 96 0.51 17.91 12.69
C GLY A 96 0.96 19.07 11.80
N GLN A 97 2.09 18.86 11.13
CA GLN A 97 2.66 19.79 10.16
C GLN A 97 2.77 19.12 8.79
N PRO A 98 2.62 19.84 7.68
CA PRO A 98 2.77 19.29 6.33
C PRO A 98 4.12 18.60 6.12
N GLU A 99 5.18 19.12 6.71
CA GLU A 99 6.54 18.61 6.63
C GLU A 99 6.67 17.20 7.14
N HIS A 100 5.85 16.79 8.11
CA HIS A 100 5.83 15.41 8.60
C HIS A 100 5.45 14.42 7.49
N VAL A 101 4.43 14.76 6.69
CA VAL A 101 3.99 13.94 5.57
C VAL A 101 4.98 13.99 4.42
N ILE A 102 5.51 15.18 4.10
CA ILE A 102 6.51 15.37 3.06
C ILE A 102 7.74 14.50 3.36
N ASN A 103 8.30 14.61 4.55
CA ASN A 103 9.47 13.85 4.96
C ASN A 103 9.19 12.34 4.96
N PHE A 104 8.02 11.92 5.41
CA PHE A 104 7.61 10.53 5.34
C PHE A 104 7.67 9.98 3.92
N PHE A 105 7.10 10.69 2.94
CA PHE A 105 7.13 10.22 1.56
C PHE A 105 8.51 10.28 0.92
N PHE A 106 9.35 11.23 1.30
CA PHE A 106 10.76 11.20 0.89
C PHE A 106 11.49 9.95 1.41
N MET A 107 11.27 9.57 2.68
CA MET A 107 11.84 8.34 3.24
C MET A 107 11.30 7.09 2.57
N VAL A 108 10.01 7.02 2.28
CA VAL A 108 9.42 5.91 1.50
C VAL A 108 10.05 5.82 0.11
N ALA A 109 10.22 6.95 -0.58
CA ALA A 109 10.82 6.98 -1.91
C ALA A 109 12.30 6.55 -1.87
N GLU A 110 13.03 6.91 -0.83
CA GLU A 110 14.43 6.49 -0.66
C GLU A 110 14.54 4.99 -0.42
N GLU A 111 13.70 4.41 0.44
CA GLU A 111 13.62 2.96 0.64
C GLU A 111 13.30 2.22 -0.68
N VAL A 112 12.38 2.78 -1.51
CA VAL A 112 12.11 2.21 -2.84
C VAL A 112 13.35 2.26 -3.74
N ARG A 113 14.12 3.37 -3.73
CA ARG A 113 15.37 3.47 -4.52
C ARG A 113 16.41 2.43 -4.08
N GLU A 114 16.56 2.21 -2.77
CA GLU A 114 17.46 1.19 -2.24
C GLU A 114 17.07 -0.20 -2.73
N ILE A 115 15.78 -0.55 -2.67
CA ILE A 115 15.28 -1.83 -3.16
C ILE A 115 15.48 -1.96 -4.68
N MET A 116 15.18 -0.90 -5.44
CA MET A 116 15.43 -0.87 -6.89
C MET A 116 16.91 -1.12 -7.21
N ALA A 117 17.81 -0.46 -6.48
CA ALA A 117 19.26 -0.64 -6.65
C ALA A 117 19.70 -2.08 -6.34
N MET A 118 19.18 -2.68 -5.26
CA MET A 118 19.47 -4.08 -4.91
C MET A 118 18.99 -5.05 -5.99
N CYS A 119 17.84 -4.76 -6.63
CA CYS A 119 17.28 -5.57 -7.71
C CYS A 119 17.86 -5.22 -9.10
N GLY A 120 18.71 -4.20 -9.22
CA GLY A 120 19.33 -3.79 -10.47
C GLY A 120 18.45 -2.95 -11.40
N PHE A 121 17.31 -2.41 -10.92
CA PHE A 121 16.44 -1.53 -11.68
C PHE A 121 16.98 -0.09 -11.71
N ARG A 122 17.03 0.52 -12.91
CA ARG A 122 17.48 1.91 -13.11
C ARG A 122 16.33 2.91 -13.09
N SER A 123 15.13 2.46 -13.44
CA SER A 123 13.93 3.29 -13.41
C SER A 123 12.77 2.53 -12.76
N PHE A 124 11.83 3.28 -12.19
CA PHE A 124 10.64 2.69 -11.56
C PHE A 124 9.81 1.86 -12.55
N SER A 125 9.68 2.33 -13.79
CA SER A 125 8.92 1.65 -14.84
C SER A 125 9.51 0.27 -15.21
N GLU A 126 10.81 0.07 -15.06
CA GLU A 126 11.44 -1.23 -15.27
C GLU A 126 11.03 -2.27 -14.22
N MET A 127 10.64 -1.82 -13.03
CA MET A 127 10.23 -2.69 -11.93
C MET A 127 8.75 -3.12 -12.04
N VAL A 128 7.92 -2.33 -12.74
CA VAL A 128 6.47 -2.59 -12.82
C VAL A 128 6.19 -3.91 -13.54
N GLY A 129 5.48 -4.82 -12.83
CA GLY A 129 5.12 -6.14 -13.36
C GLY A 129 6.22 -7.20 -13.32
N ARG A 130 7.37 -6.91 -12.68
CA ARG A 130 8.50 -7.85 -12.55
C ARG A 130 8.30 -8.81 -11.37
N SER A 131 7.19 -9.53 -11.40
CA SER A 131 6.85 -10.55 -10.39
C SER A 131 7.87 -11.69 -10.30
N ASP A 132 8.68 -11.89 -11.34
CA ASP A 132 9.82 -12.82 -11.37
C ASP A 132 10.92 -12.48 -10.33
N CYS A 133 10.94 -11.24 -9.83
CA CYS A 133 11.83 -10.80 -8.76
C CYS A 133 11.27 -11.08 -7.35
N LEU A 134 10.07 -11.63 -7.24
CA LEU A 134 9.43 -11.97 -5.97
C LEU A 134 9.50 -13.47 -5.71
N GLU A 135 9.88 -13.83 -4.50
CA GLU A 135 9.87 -15.22 -4.04
C GLU A 135 8.85 -15.38 -2.90
N GLN A 136 8.02 -16.41 -3.01
CA GLN A 136 7.08 -16.72 -1.95
C GLN A 136 7.81 -17.40 -0.79
N ARG A 137 7.53 -16.94 0.43
CA ARG A 137 8.07 -17.57 1.64
C ARG A 137 7.56 -19.01 1.76
N SER A 138 8.46 -19.94 1.95
CA SER A 138 8.16 -21.39 2.09
C SER A 138 7.54 -21.74 3.46
N ASP A 139 7.65 -20.86 4.46
CA ASP A 139 7.15 -21.08 5.82
C ASP A 139 5.68 -20.64 6.04
N ILE A 140 4.98 -20.23 4.98
CA ILE A 140 3.57 -19.85 5.06
C ILE A 140 2.70 -21.09 5.22
N THR A 141 2.15 -21.28 6.42
CA THR A 141 1.29 -22.42 6.76
C THR A 141 -0.21 -22.10 6.69
N HIS A 142 -0.58 -20.84 6.45
CA HIS A 142 -1.98 -20.42 6.43
C HIS A 142 -2.74 -21.10 5.29
N TRP A 143 -3.84 -21.77 5.61
CA TRP A 143 -4.61 -22.61 4.66
C TRP A 143 -5.07 -21.85 3.40
N LYS A 144 -5.40 -20.55 3.50
CA LYS A 144 -5.78 -19.71 2.34
C LYS A 144 -4.60 -19.37 1.44
N ALA A 145 -3.37 -19.41 1.97
CA ALA A 145 -2.16 -19.06 1.21
C ALA A 145 -1.45 -20.27 0.60
N LYS A 146 -1.77 -21.48 1.07
CA LYS A 146 -1.07 -22.72 0.72
C LYS A 146 -1.10 -23.06 -0.79
N HIS A 147 -2.09 -22.57 -1.52
CA HIS A 147 -2.28 -22.87 -2.95
C HIS A 147 -2.25 -21.60 -3.83
N LEU A 148 -1.85 -20.46 -3.26
CA LEU A 148 -1.82 -19.21 -4.00
C LEU A 148 -0.45 -19.03 -4.67
N SER A 149 -0.47 -18.69 -5.94
CA SER A 149 0.71 -18.23 -6.67
C SER A 149 0.47 -16.82 -7.18
N LEU A 150 1.42 -15.93 -6.96
CA LEU A 150 1.39 -14.56 -7.49
C LEU A 150 1.97 -14.50 -8.93
N ILE A 151 2.53 -15.60 -9.41
CA ILE A 151 3.28 -15.66 -10.67
C ILE A 151 2.52 -16.49 -11.72
N HIS A 152 1.74 -17.47 -11.29
CA HIS A 152 1.02 -18.40 -12.19
C HIS A 152 -0.50 -18.16 -12.11
N ILE A 153 -0.94 -17.07 -12.68
CA ILE A 153 -2.38 -16.79 -12.89
C ILE A 153 -2.70 -16.90 -14.38
#